data_5ca77f4fe8a87d12bb12a50e8f19b02d
#
_entry.id   5ca77f4fe8a87d12bb12a50e8f19b02d
#
_cell.length_a   1.000
_cell.length_b   1.000
_cell.length_c   1.000
_cell.angle_alpha   90.00
_cell.angle_beta   90.00
_cell.angle_gamma   90.00
#
_symmetry.space_group_name_H-M   'P 1'
#
loop_
_entity.id
_entity.type
_entity.pdbx_description
1 polymer ?
#
loop_
_entity_poly.entity_id
_entity_poly.type
_entity_poly.pdbx_seq_one_letter_code
_entity_poly.pdbx_strand_id
1 'polypeptide(L)'
;MGYPLEPNGIPFNAGWNIKGVVAKIRKKSYMQTKKLYKSPDIADIVRRYIRYLRLERSYSDNTLEAYRHDLDYLLEYLQTAGTGPLGVKLEDLDLFAASLHEHGIGAKSQARILSGVRSFYRYLVLDGYIEVDPTELLVSPHLPKHLPEFLSTEEVDRLEAAVDLSTKEGHRNRAIIEMFFSCGLRVSELTNLKLSGLFLEQRFIRVLGKGNKERLVPISERAIHELNLWFDDRRHMDIKPGEEDYVFLNRRGHHLTRVMILIMVKRLGEAAGITKTISPHTLRHSFATALLRGGADLRVIQELLGHADIGTTEIYTHLDDETLRQEILLHHPRNMMKSPDDNT
;
A
#
# COMPACT_ATOMS: atom_id res chain seq x y z
N MET A 1 48.12 28.73 9.58
CA MET A 1 47.95 27.33 9.19
C MET A 1 46.74 27.27 8.28
N GLY A 2 47.00 27.11 6.98
CA GLY A 2 45.98 27.19 5.95
C GLY A 2 45.32 25.86 5.74
N TYR A 3 44.01 25.88 5.51
CA TYR A 3 43.25 24.74 4.99
C TYR A 3 43.41 24.68 3.46
N PRO A 4 43.50 23.50 2.88
CA PRO A 4 43.64 23.36 1.43
C PRO A 4 42.33 23.68 0.72
N LEU A 5 42.40 24.47 -0.34
CA LEU A 5 41.31 24.74 -1.29
C LEU A 5 41.11 23.50 -2.18
N GLU A 6 39.86 23.03 -2.21
CA GLU A 6 39.44 22.06 -3.23
C GLU A 6 39.15 22.74 -4.58
N PRO A 7 39.36 22.07 -5.69
CA PRO A 7 39.19 22.65 -7.02
C PRO A 7 37.69 22.58 -7.40
N ASN A 8 37.04 23.67 -7.39
CA ASN A 8 35.80 24.12 -8.03
C ASN A 8 34.93 24.87 -7.05
N GLY A 9 35.19 26.17 -6.93
CA GLY A 9 34.56 27.14 -6.02
C GLY A 9 33.06 27.31 -6.16
N ILE A 10 32.29 26.44 -5.51
CA ILE A 10 30.88 26.64 -5.24
C ILE A 10 30.70 26.66 -3.72
N PRO A 11 30.17 27.74 -3.11
CA PRO A 11 30.02 27.83 -1.67
C PRO A 11 28.96 26.87 -1.14
N PHE A 12 29.40 26.00 -0.23
CA PHE A 12 28.57 25.06 0.55
C PHE A 12 27.83 25.83 1.65
N ASN A 13 26.80 26.58 1.29
CA ASN A 13 25.80 27.09 2.26
C ASN A 13 24.59 27.73 1.57
N ALA A 14 23.66 26.92 1.09
CA ALA A 14 22.29 27.37 0.87
C ALA A 14 21.39 26.33 1.52
N GLY A 15 20.94 26.64 2.72
CA GLY A 15 20.00 25.81 3.48
C GLY A 15 18.71 25.57 2.70
N TRP A 16 18.66 24.49 1.96
CA TRP A 16 17.47 24.04 1.26
C TRP A 16 16.51 23.39 2.26
N ASN A 17 15.39 24.06 2.49
CA ASN A 17 14.32 23.57 3.33
C ASN A 17 13.64 22.36 2.65
N ILE A 18 14.25 21.18 2.81
CA ILE A 18 13.84 19.90 2.20
C ILE A 18 12.38 19.55 2.55
N LYS A 19 11.91 19.87 3.76
CA LYS A 19 10.51 19.68 4.17
C LYS A 19 9.54 20.58 3.39
N GLY A 20 9.98 21.77 3.02
CA GLY A 20 9.21 22.72 2.20
C GLY A 20 9.12 22.28 0.71
N VAL A 21 10.17 21.67 0.18
CA VAL A 21 10.21 21.19 -1.22
C VAL A 21 9.34 19.96 -1.39
N VAL A 22 9.42 18.98 -0.48
CA VAL A 22 8.56 17.77 -0.50
C VAL A 22 7.08 18.13 -0.28
N ALA A 23 6.78 19.09 0.58
CA ALA A 23 5.41 19.59 0.79
C ALA A 23 4.91 20.42 -0.40
N LYS A 24 5.77 21.20 -1.07
CA LYS A 24 5.45 21.94 -2.30
C LYS A 24 5.25 21.01 -3.50
N ILE A 25 6.03 19.93 -3.61
CA ILE A 25 5.84 18.90 -4.64
C ILE A 25 4.48 18.21 -4.46
N ARG A 26 4.06 17.88 -3.23
CA ARG A 26 2.74 17.29 -2.95
C ARG A 26 1.55 18.23 -3.26
N LYS A 27 1.69 19.52 -3.12
CA LYS A 27 0.60 20.51 -3.37
C LYS A 27 0.59 21.08 -4.79
N LYS A 28 1.67 20.98 -5.55
CA LYS A 28 1.83 21.53 -6.90
C LYS A 28 1.61 20.52 -8.04
N SER A 29 1.42 19.24 -7.76
CA SER A 29 1.40 18.15 -8.74
C SER A 29 0.37 18.32 -9.87
N TYR A 30 -0.76 18.98 -9.65
CA TYR A 30 -1.80 19.10 -10.68
C TYR A 30 -1.70 20.33 -11.59
N MET A 31 -1.09 21.42 -11.14
CA MET A 31 -0.96 22.65 -11.96
C MET A 31 0.42 22.85 -12.59
N GLN A 32 1.47 22.16 -12.12
CA GLN A 32 2.83 22.30 -12.68
C GLN A 32 3.17 21.29 -13.77
N THR A 33 2.42 20.22 -13.94
CA THR A 33 2.62 19.25 -15.05
C THR A 33 2.58 19.91 -16.44
N LYS A 34 1.92 21.06 -16.61
CA LYS A 34 1.95 21.81 -17.87
C LYS A 34 3.31 22.51 -18.18
N LYS A 35 4.19 22.68 -17.19
CA LYS A 35 5.51 23.33 -17.39
C LYS A 35 6.66 22.36 -17.63
N LEU A 36 6.52 21.07 -17.25
CA LEU A 36 7.57 20.04 -17.43
C LEU A 36 7.73 19.63 -18.90
N TYR A 37 6.68 19.73 -19.69
CA TYR A 37 6.70 19.33 -21.09
C TYR A 37 6.83 20.57 -21.99
N LYS A 38 8.05 21.06 -22.19
CA LYS A 38 8.29 22.24 -23.01
C LYS A 38 8.14 21.99 -24.52
N SER A 39 8.20 20.74 -24.98
CA SER A 39 7.89 20.37 -26.35
C SER A 39 6.56 19.61 -26.40
N PRO A 40 5.67 19.94 -27.35
CA PRO A 40 4.42 19.22 -27.59
C PRO A 40 4.65 17.72 -27.80
N ASP A 41 5.78 17.34 -28.40
CA ASP A 41 6.14 15.97 -28.74
C ASP A 41 6.38 15.11 -27.49
N ILE A 42 7.09 15.61 -26.47
CA ILE A 42 7.35 14.85 -25.23
C ILE A 42 6.05 14.63 -24.45
N ALA A 43 5.19 15.65 -24.39
CA ALA A 43 3.89 15.52 -23.74
C ALA A 43 2.99 14.48 -24.44
N ASP A 44 3.08 14.38 -25.76
CA ASP A 44 2.35 13.38 -26.53
C ASP A 44 2.90 11.98 -26.31
N ILE A 45 4.21 11.81 -26.35
CA ILE A 45 4.89 10.54 -26.07
C ILE A 45 4.48 10.00 -24.70
N VAL A 46 4.53 10.83 -23.64
CA VAL A 46 4.12 10.44 -22.30
C VAL A 46 2.63 10.07 -22.25
N ARG A 47 1.77 10.80 -22.92
CA ARG A 47 0.34 10.46 -23.04
C ARG A 47 0.13 9.08 -23.69
N ARG A 48 0.87 8.79 -24.77
CA ARG A 48 0.83 7.51 -25.48
C ARG A 48 1.35 6.38 -24.59
N TYR A 49 2.45 6.60 -23.87
CA TYR A 49 2.97 5.66 -22.90
C TYR A 49 1.97 5.31 -21.79
N ILE A 50 1.35 6.32 -21.17
CA ILE A 50 0.32 6.08 -20.12
C ILE A 50 -0.90 5.33 -20.71
N ARG A 51 -1.28 5.64 -21.97
CA ARG A 51 -2.33 4.89 -22.67
C ARG A 51 -1.92 3.44 -22.92
N TYR A 52 -0.70 3.18 -23.37
CA TYR A 52 -0.14 1.85 -23.53
C TYR A 52 -0.18 1.05 -22.23
N LEU A 53 0.27 1.64 -21.12
CA LEU A 53 0.21 0.99 -19.82
C LEU A 53 -1.23 0.65 -19.39
N ARG A 54 -2.19 1.51 -19.71
CA ARG A 54 -3.61 1.30 -19.41
C ARG A 54 -4.22 0.18 -20.26
N LEU A 55 -4.04 0.24 -21.56
CA LEU A 55 -4.75 -0.62 -22.51
C LEU A 55 -4.05 -1.97 -22.73
N GLU A 56 -2.73 -1.95 -22.91
CA GLU A 56 -1.96 -3.17 -23.24
C GLU A 56 -1.48 -3.90 -21.97
N ARG A 57 -1.19 -3.16 -20.90
CA ARG A 57 -0.68 -3.75 -19.64
C ARG A 57 -1.76 -3.83 -18.55
N SER A 58 -2.96 -3.33 -18.80
CA SER A 58 -4.09 -3.34 -17.86
C SER A 58 -3.75 -2.80 -16.46
N TYR A 59 -2.87 -1.79 -16.39
CA TYR A 59 -2.47 -1.21 -15.09
C TYR A 59 -3.59 -0.36 -14.48
N SER A 60 -3.73 -0.44 -13.15
CA SER A 60 -4.69 0.34 -12.39
C SER A 60 -4.32 1.83 -12.37
N ASP A 61 -5.30 2.72 -12.18
CA ASP A 61 -5.08 4.17 -12.12
C ASP A 61 -4.01 4.57 -11.08
N ASN A 62 -3.99 3.94 -9.90
CA ASN A 62 -2.94 4.17 -8.90
C ASN A 62 -1.53 3.78 -9.41
N THR A 63 -1.45 2.72 -10.21
CA THR A 63 -0.19 2.29 -10.84
C THR A 63 0.24 3.30 -11.90
N LEU A 64 -0.70 3.72 -12.75
CA LEU A 64 -0.44 4.73 -13.78
C LEU A 64 0.02 6.07 -13.19
N GLU A 65 -0.60 6.50 -12.08
CA GLU A 65 -0.18 7.70 -11.34
C GLU A 65 1.24 7.56 -10.79
N ALA A 66 1.58 6.38 -10.23
CA ALA A 66 2.93 6.11 -9.74
C ALA A 66 3.98 6.17 -10.86
N TYR A 67 3.71 5.53 -12.01
CA TYR A 67 4.61 5.58 -13.18
C TYR A 67 4.76 6.99 -13.75
N ARG A 68 3.67 7.75 -13.77
CA ARG A 68 3.71 9.16 -14.18
C ARG A 68 4.59 9.98 -13.26
N HIS A 69 4.43 9.80 -11.96
CA HIS A 69 5.25 10.50 -10.95
C HIS A 69 6.73 10.12 -11.05
N ASP A 70 7.04 8.86 -11.36
CA ASP A 70 8.42 8.42 -11.60
C ASP A 70 9.03 9.11 -12.82
N LEU A 71 8.25 9.30 -13.88
CA LEU A 71 8.69 10.04 -15.06
C LEU A 71 8.86 11.54 -14.79
N ASP A 72 8.03 12.13 -13.93
CA ASP A 72 8.15 13.55 -13.59
C ASP A 72 9.54 13.83 -12.96
N TYR A 73 10.06 12.93 -12.11
CA TYR A 73 11.43 13.03 -11.59
C TYR A 73 12.49 13.01 -12.70
N LEU A 74 12.38 12.08 -13.63
CA LEU A 74 13.33 11.98 -14.75
C LEU A 74 13.28 13.22 -15.63
N LEU A 75 12.09 13.65 -16.04
CA LEU A 75 11.91 14.77 -16.97
C LEU A 75 12.34 16.10 -16.35
N GLU A 76 12.12 16.30 -15.05
CA GLU A 76 12.60 17.46 -14.31
C GLU A 76 14.14 17.50 -14.27
N TYR A 77 14.76 16.35 -13.98
CA TYR A 77 16.21 16.22 -14.03
C TYR A 77 16.77 16.52 -15.44
N LEU A 78 16.26 15.87 -16.47
CA LEU A 78 16.72 16.04 -17.84
C LEU A 78 16.55 17.47 -18.35
N GLN A 79 15.47 18.14 -17.95
CA GLN A 79 15.27 19.56 -18.26
C GLN A 79 16.36 20.44 -17.65
N THR A 80 16.79 20.13 -16.42
CA THR A 80 17.85 20.86 -15.73
C THR A 80 19.21 20.56 -16.39
N ALA A 81 19.45 19.32 -16.82
CA ALA A 81 20.64 18.90 -17.52
C ALA A 81 20.70 19.39 -18.99
N GLY A 82 19.63 19.97 -19.51
CA GLY A 82 19.55 20.45 -20.91
C GLY A 82 19.44 19.33 -21.96
N THR A 83 19.10 18.11 -21.54
CA THR A 83 18.98 16.91 -22.39
C THR A 83 17.52 16.52 -22.54
N GLY A 84 17.11 16.09 -23.75
CA GLY A 84 15.77 15.54 -23.97
C GLY A 84 15.71 14.03 -23.75
N PRO A 85 14.53 13.44 -23.43
CA PRO A 85 14.42 12.02 -23.09
C PRO A 85 14.77 11.05 -24.24
N LEU A 86 14.75 11.52 -25.51
CA LEU A 86 15.13 10.71 -26.68
C LEU A 86 16.65 10.67 -26.93
N GLY A 87 17.43 11.57 -26.34
CA GLY A 87 18.87 11.65 -26.50
C GLY A 87 19.66 11.18 -25.27
N VAL A 88 19.00 10.59 -24.29
CA VAL A 88 19.61 10.13 -23.04
C VAL A 88 20.53 8.96 -23.26
N LYS A 89 21.69 8.99 -22.60
CA LYS A 89 22.66 7.91 -22.53
C LYS A 89 22.70 7.29 -21.13
N LEU A 90 23.41 6.16 -20.98
CA LEU A 90 23.55 5.49 -19.68
C LEU A 90 24.17 6.44 -18.63
N GLU A 91 25.18 7.22 -19.00
CA GLU A 91 25.85 8.16 -18.10
C GLU A 91 24.88 9.21 -17.51
N ASP A 92 23.94 9.70 -18.33
CA ASP A 92 22.90 10.65 -17.87
C ASP A 92 21.98 9.99 -16.84
N LEU A 93 21.66 8.70 -17.02
CA LEU A 93 20.81 7.95 -16.11
C LEU A 93 21.53 7.57 -14.80
N ASP A 94 22.82 7.32 -14.86
CA ASP A 94 23.66 7.09 -13.67
C ASP A 94 23.75 8.39 -12.84
N LEU A 95 23.93 9.53 -13.48
CA LEU A 95 23.88 10.84 -12.82
C LEU A 95 22.49 11.16 -12.25
N PHE A 96 21.44 10.79 -12.98
CA PHE A 96 20.06 10.89 -12.46
C PHE A 96 19.89 10.02 -11.20
N ALA A 97 20.33 8.76 -11.22
CA ALA A 97 20.26 7.88 -10.06
C ALA A 97 21.05 8.44 -8.86
N ALA A 98 22.23 9.02 -9.09
CA ALA A 98 23.01 9.71 -8.06
C ALA A 98 22.26 10.92 -7.50
N SER A 99 21.63 11.73 -8.37
CA SER A 99 20.86 12.91 -7.93
C SER A 99 19.66 12.53 -7.04
N LEU A 100 18.98 11.40 -7.30
CA LEU A 100 17.93 10.91 -6.43
C LEU A 100 18.45 10.62 -5.01
N HIS A 101 19.66 10.08 -4.90
CA HIS A 101 20.31 9.83 -3.61
C HIS A 101 20.64 11.15 -2.88
N GLU A 102 21.24 12.10 -3.57
CA GLU A 102 21.57 13.43 -3.02
C GLU A 102 20.34 14.19 -2.53
N HIS A 103 19.18 14.00 -3.19
CA HIS A 103 17.90 14.56 -2.76
C HIS A 103 17.25 13.78 -1.61
N GLY A 104 17.96 12.82 -0.98
CA GLY A 104 17.49 12.07 0.19
C GLY A 104 16.39 11.05 -0.11
N ILE A 105 16.23 10.66 -1.38
CA ILE A 105 15.29 9.60 -1.74
C ILE A 105 15.87 8.26 -1.31
N GLY A 106 15.17 7.53 -0.44
CA GLY A 106 15.64 6.24 0.09
C GLY A 106 15.77 5.16 -1.00
N ALA A 107 16.69 4.21 -0.84
CA ALA A 107 17.06 3.19 -1.83
C ALA A 107 15.84 2.42 -2.41
N LYS A 108 14.83 2.09 -1.59
CA LYS A 108 13.59 1.43 -2.04
C LYS A 108 12.79 2.29 -3.02
N SER A 109 12.70 3.59 -2.75
CA SER A 109 12.01 4.54 -3.63
C SER A 109 12.81 4.78 -4.92
N GLN A 110 14.14 4.87 -4.84
CA GLN A 110 15.01 4.96 -6.00
C GLN A 110 14.84 3.75 -6.92
N ALA A 111 14.89 2.52 -6.37
CA ALA A 111 14.70 1.29 -7.14
C ALA A 111 13.36 1.28 -7.87
N ARG A 112 12.28 1.78 -7.22
CA ARG A 112 10.96 1.92 -7.82
C ARG A 112 10.95 2.94 -8.96
N ILE A 113 11.54 4.13 -8.74
CA ILE A 113 11.64 5.19 -9.76
C ILE A 113 12.41 4.66 -10.98
N LEU A 114 13.56 4.04 -10.76
CA LEU A 114 14.38 3.47 -11.86
C LEU A 114 13.63 2.35 -12.60
N SER A 115 12.76 1.58 -11.91
CA SER A 115 11.88 0.61 -12.57
C SER A 115 10.85 1.29 -13.47
N GLY A 116 10.27 2.42 -13.05
CA GLY A 116 9.38 3.25 -13.86
C GLY A 116 10.10 3.80 -15.11
N VAL A 117 11.32 4.30 -14.93
CA VAL A 117 12.19 4.80 -16.02
C VAL A 117 12.49 3.69 -17.04
N ARG A 118 12.88 2.49 -16.58
CA ARG A 118 13.07 1.34 -17.48
C ARG A 118 11.82 0.99 -18.28
N SER A 119 10.66 1.02 -17.63
CA SER A 119 9.41 0.74 -18.32
C SER A 119 9.14 1.76 -19.44
N PHE A 120 9.46 3.03 -19.21
CA PHE A 120 9.30 4.09 -20.20
C PHE A 120 10.27 3.90 -21.38
N TYR A 121 11.54 3.65 -21.14
CA TYR A 121 12.52 3.46 -22.23
C TYR A 121 12.24 2.20 -23.04
N ARG A 122 11.79 1.10 -22.42
CA ARG A 122 11.30 -0.09 -23.15
C ARG A 122 10.12 0.24 -24.07
N TYR A 123 9.21 1.11 -23.62
CA TYR A 123 8.12 1.57 -24.47
C TYR A 123 8.65 2.42 -25.63
N LEU A 124 9.63 3.30 -25.40
CA LEU A 124 10.23 4.11 -26.47
C LEU A 124 10.89 3.25 -27.55
N VAL A 125 11.55 2.17 -27.17
CA VAL A 125 12.10 1.19 -28.14
C VAL A 125 10.97 0.45 -28.84
N LEU A 126 9.97 -0.04 -28.12
CA LEU A 126 8.84 -0.78 -28.67
C LEU A 126 8.05 0.02 -29.72
N ASP A 127 7.86 1.31 -29.47
CA ASP A 127 7.10 2.22 -30.34
C ASP A 127 7.98 2.95 -31.37
N GLY A 128 9.28 2.58 -31.45
CA GLY A 128 10.23 3.06 -32.46
C GLY A 128 10.71 4.50 -32.30
N TYR A 129 10.59 5.08 -31.10
CA TYR A 129 11.13 6.43 -30.81
C TYR A 129 12.65 6.44 -30.66
N ILE A 130 13.22 5.34 -30.20
CA ILE A 130 14.66 5.11 -30.05
C ILE A 130 15.02 3.68 -30.49
N GLU A 131 16.27 3.46 -30.91
CA GLU A 131 16.72 2.14 -31.37
C GLU A 131 17.29 1.27 -30.27
N VAL A 132 17.90 1.89 -29.24
CA VAL A 132 18.58 1.19 -28.13
C VAL A 132 18.03 1.67 -26.79
N ASP A 133 17.81 0.73 -25.87
CA ASP A 133 17.37 1.03 -24.50
C ASP A 133 18.56 1.54 -23.67
N PRO A 134 18.64 2.82 -23.29
CA PRO A 134 19.74 3.33 -22.48
C PRO A 134 19.73 2.82 -21.04
N THR A 135 18.64 2.15 -20.63
CA THR A 135 18.49 1.64 -19.25
C THR A 135 18.95 0.20 -19.09
N GLU A 136 19.39 -0.47 -20.15
CA GLU A 136 19.75 -1.90 -20.14
C GLU A 136 20.81 -2.22 -19.08
N LEU A 137 21.84 -1.39 -18.99
CA LEU A 137 22.95 -1.53 -18.04
C LEU A 137 22.79 -0.69 -16.77
N LEU A 138 21.66 0.06 -16.64
CA LEU A 138 21.42 0.89 -15.46
C LEU A 138 21.30 0.02 -14.19
N VAL A 139 22.11 0.29 -13.18
CA VAL A 139 22.14 -0.47 -11.94
C VAL A 139 21.11 0.07 -10.96
N SER A 140 20.33 -0.81 -10.35
CA SER A 140 19.45 -0.45 -9.25
C SER A 140 20.19 -0.50 -7.91
N PRO A 141 19.84 0.38 -6.94
CA PRO A 141 20.43 0.30 -5.62
C PRO A 141 20.16 -1.07 -4.97
N HIS A 142 21.17 -1.58 -4.27
CA HIS A 142 21.03 -2.82 -3.53
C HIS A 142 20.05 -2.62 -2.36
N LEU A 143 19.02 -3.43 -2.30
CA LEU A 143 18.05 -3.41 -1.21
C LEU A 143 18.37 -4.56 -0.24
N PRO A 144 18.69 -4.26 1.03
CA PRO A 144 18.83 -5.31 2.02
C PRO A 144 17.50 -6.09 2.14
N LYS A 145 17.58 -7.40 2.10
CA LYS A 145 16.42 -8.27 2.35
C LYS A 145 16.08 -8.24 3.83
N HIS A 146 15.18 -7.36 4.24
CA HIS A 146 14.56 -7.47 5.55
C HIS A 146 13.53 -8.60 5.52
N LEU A 147 13.62 -9.53 6.47
CA LEU A 147 12.55 -10.48 6.69
C LEU A 147 11.29 -9.69 7.11
N PRO A 148 10.13 -9.99 6.53
CA PRO A 148 8.89 -9.30 6.89
C PRO A 148 8.62 -9.50 8.40
N GLU A 149 8.39 -8.40 9.11
CA GLU A 149 7.94 -8.45 10.50
C GLU A 149 6.47 -8.86 10.56
N PHE A 150 6.14 -9.70 11.53
CA PHE A 150 4.76 -10.06 11.85
C PHE A 150 4.57 -10.02 13.37
N LEU A 151 3.33 -9.88 13.80
CA LEU A 151 2.94 -9.92 15.21
C LEU A 151 2.52 -11.33 15.59
N SER A 152 2.91 -11.77 16.77
CA SER A 152 2.33 -12.97 17.38
C SER A 152 0.90 -12.69 17.84
N THR A 153 0.15 -13.76 18.19
CA THR A 153 -1.21 -13.62 18.72
C THR A 153 -1.21 -12.76 19.99
N GLU A 154 -0.24 -12.99 20.88
CA GLU A 154 -0.08 -12.25 22.13
C GLU A 154 0.27 -10.76 21.89
N GLU A 155 1.00 -10.45 20.83
CA GLU A 155 1.28 -9.07 20.43
C GLU A 155 0.04 -8.39 19.88
N VAL A 156 -0.82 -9.12 19.14
CA VAL A 156 -2.12 -8.60 18.69
C VAL A 156 -3.05 -8.39 19.88
N ASP A 157 -3.10 -9.30 20.83
CA ASP A 157 -3.89 -9.15 22.06
C ASP A 157 -3.45 -7.92 22.87
N ARG A 158 -2.14 -7.68 22.98
CA ARG A 158 -1.62 -6.44 23.60
C ARG A 158 -2.02 -5.19 22.83
N LEU A 159 -2.01 -5.25 21.49
CA LEU A 159 -2.43 -4.14 20.64
C LEU A 159 -3.91 -3.80 20.85
N GLU A 160 -4.77 -4.81 20.98
CA GLU A 160 -6.20 -4.65 21.30
C GLU A 160 -6.42 -4.13 22.73
N ALA A 161 -5.66 -4.64 23.69
CA ALA A 161 -5.72 -4.19 25.08
C ALA A 161 -5.28 -2.75 25.28
N ALA A 162 -4.41 -2.23 24.40
CA ALA A 162 -3.99 -0.82 24.41
C ALA A 162 -5.05 0.15 23.86
N VAL A 163 -6.18 -0.37 23.35
CA VAL A 163 -7.29 0.47 22.89
C VAL A 163 -8.07 1.01 24.10
N ASP A 164 -8.13 2.34 24.21
CA ASP A 164 -8.98 2.98 25.22
C ASP A 164 -10.45 2.92 24.83
N LEU A 165 -11.20 2.00 25.44
CA LEU A 165 -12.63 1.78 25.19
C LEU A 165 -13.53 2.88 25.75
N SER A 166 -13.04 3.78 26.60
CA SER A 166 -13.80 4.92 27.09
C SER A 166 -14.01 5.99 26.02
N THR A 167 -13.23 5.95 24.95
CA THR A 167 -13.35 6.86 23.82
C THR A 167 -14.42 6.42 22.85
N LYS A 168 -15.05 7.37 22.15
CA LYS A 168 -16.05 7.11 21.11
C LYS A 168 -15.52 6.25 19.94
N GLU A 169 -14.23 6.18 19.77
CA GLU A 169 -13.56 5.39 18.75
C GLU A 169 -13.03 4.04 19.26
N GLY A 170 -13.17 3.76 20.54
CA GLY A 170 -12.59 2.59 21.20
C GLY A 170 -13.03 1.28 20.54
N HIS A 171 -14.33 0.96 20.58
CA HIS A 171 -14.85 -0.27 19.97
C HIS A 171 -14.58 -0.35 18.47
N ARG A 172 -14.69 0.79 17.74
CA ARG A 172 -14.30 0.85 16.33
C ARG A 172 -12.86 0.44 16.11
N ASN A 173 -11.93 0.99 16.88
CA ASN A 173 -10.50 0.75 16.71
C ASN A 173 -10.15 -0.70 17.02
N ARG A 174 -10.76 -1.29 18.07
CA ARG A 174 -10.58 -2.69 18.42
C ARG A 174 -11.15 -3.62 17.35
N ALA A 175 -12.36 -3.36 16.86
CA ALA A 175 -12.95 -4.09 15.74
C ALA A 175 -12.05 -4.03 14.48
N ILE A 176 -11.44 -2.89 14.17
CA ILE A 176 -10.52 -2.74 13.03
C ILE A 176 -9.29 -3.65 13.20
N ILE A 177 -8.66 -3.68 14.37
CA ILE A 177 -7.48 -4.55 14.63
C ILE A 177 -7.88 -6.01 14.47
N GLU A 178 -8.98 -6.43 15.09
CA GLU A 178 -9.46 -7.79 15.00
C GLU A 178 -9.80 -8.19 13.55
N MET A 179 -10.46 -7.32 12.79
CA MET A 179 -10.76 -7.56 11.37
C MET A 179 -9.51 -7.73 10.50
N PHE A 180 -8.43 -6.98 10.77
CA PHE A 180 -7.17 -7.20 10.08
C PHE A 180 -6.55 -8.55 10.41
N PHE A 181 -6.59 -8.94 11.68
CA PHE A 181 -5.98 -10.18 12.15
C PHE A 181 -6.81 -11.43 11.84
N SER A 182 -8.14 -11.36 11.94
CA SER A 182 -9.03 -12.50 11.67
C SER A 182 -9.37 -12.71 10.20
N CYS A 183 -9.41 -11.64 9.39
CA CYS A 183 -9.85 -11.71 7.99
C CYS A 183 -8.74 -11.38 6.99
N GLY A 184 -7.59 -10.92 7.45
CA GLY A 184 -6.45 -10.61 6.59
C GLY A 184 -6.71 -9.55 5.52
N LEU A 185 -7.59 -8.58 5.77
CA LEU A 185 -8.00 -7.57 4.81
C LEU A 185 -6.86 -6.64 4.37
N ARG A 186 -6.92 -6.15 3.12
CA ARG A 186 -6.14 -4.97 2.73
C ARG A 186 -6.75 -3.72 3.36
N VAL A 187 -5.91 -2.71 3.66
CA VAL A 187 -6.41 -1.46 4.23
C VAL A 187 -7.50 -0.80 3.37
N SER A 188 -7.41 -0.88 2.04
CA SER A 188 -8.44 -0.37 1.13
C SER A 188 -9.72 -1.20 1.16
N GLU A 189 -9.64 -2.50 1.37
CA GLU A 189 -10.81 -3.37 1.52
C GLU A 189 -11.54 -3.04 2.81
N LEU A 190 -10.82 -2.87 3.91
CA LEU A 190 -11.42 -2.50 5.20
C LEU A 190 -12.04 -1.10 5.18
N THR A 191 -11.37 -0.08 4.61
CA THR A 191 -11.93 1.28 4.54
C THR A 191 -13.16 1.39 3.65
N ASN A 192 -13.30 0.51 2.65
CA ASN A 192 -14.43 0.45 1.73
C ASN A 192 -15.45 -0.63 2.08
N LEU A 193 -15.28 -1.31 3.23
CA LEU A 193 -16.23 -2.35 3.65
C LEU A 193 -17.61 -1.76 3.88
N LYS A 194 -18.64 -2.42 3.31
CA LYS A 194 -20.04 -1.98 3.36
C LYS A 194 -20.84 -2.84 4.31
N LEU A 195 -21.85 -2.25 4.96
CA LEU A 195 -22.83 -3.02 5.75
C LEU A 195 -23.58 -4.03 4.87
N SER A 196 -23.91 -3.64 3.64
CA SER A 196 -24.53 -4.51 2.63
C SER A 196 -23.63 -5.68 2.18
N GLY A 197 -22.36 -5.66 2.55
CA GLY A 197 -21.39 -6.74 2.30
C GLY A 197 -21.16 -7.65 3.51
N LEU A 198 -21.89 -7.49 4.60
CA LEU A 198 -21.73 -8.31 5.81
C LEU A 198 -22.78 -9.41 5.86
N PHE A 199 -22.37 -10.65 5.91
CA PHE A 199 -23.20 -11.85 6.06
C PHE A 199 -22.81 -12.55 7.38
N LEU A 200 -23.07 -11.86 8.50
CA LEU A 200 -22.54 -12.27 9.82
C LEU A 200 -23.13 -13.58 10.32
N GLU A 201 -24.40 -13.89 10.01
CA GLU A 201 -25.04 -15.16 10.32
C GLU A 201 -24.36 -16.33 9.60
N GLN A 202 -23.96 -16.11 8.35
CA GLN A 202 -23.25 -17.08 7.53
C GLN A 202 -21.74 -17.07 7.81
N ARG A 203 -21.26 -16.12 8.62
CA ARG A 203 -19.84 -15.90 8.96
C ARG A 203 -18.95 -15.58 7.76
N PHE A 204 -19.46 -14.77 6.83
CA PHE A 204 -18.72 -14.25 5.69
C PHE A 204 -18.86 -12.73 5.56
N ILE A 205 -17.86 -12.13 4.96
CA ILE A 205 -17.91 -10.76 4.48
C ILE A 205 -17.52 -10.71 3.00
N ARG A 206 -18.20 -9.87 2.24
CA ARG A 206 -17.87 -9.61 0.84
C ARG A 206 -16.96 -8.40 0.75
N VAL A 207 -15.80 -8.57 0.14
CA VAL A 207 -14.81 -7.51 -0.05
C VAL A 207 -14.50 -7.29 -1.52
N LEU A 208 -14.27 -6.02 -1.87
CA LEU A 208 -13.90 -5.61 -3.22
C LEU A 208 -12.38 -5.48 -3.32
N GLY A 209 -11.76 -6.38 -4.08
CA GLY A 209 -10.31 -6.45 -4.27
C GLY A 209 -9.80 -5.63 -5.45
N LYS A 210 -8.53 -5.87 -5.82
CA LYS A 210 -7.89 -5.23 -6.98
C LYS A 210 -8.65 -5.58 -8.27
N GLY A 211 -8.90 -4.55 -9.10
CA GLY A 211 -9.61 -4.74 -10.37
C GLY A 211 -11.11 -4.93 -10.22
N ASN A 212 -11.69 -4.46 -9.12
CA ASN A 212 -13.13 -4.55 -8.85
C ASN A 212 -13.66 -6.00 -8.73
N LYS A 213 -12.77 -6.96 -8.42
CA LYS A 213 -13.16 -8.36 -8.18
C LYS A 213 -13.65 -8.53 -6.77
N GLU A 214 -14.85 -9.08 -6.61
CA GLU A 214 -15.40 -9.46 -5.32
C GLU A 214 -14.88 -10.83 -4.89
N ARG A 215 -14.70 -10.99 -3.57
CA ARG A 215 -14.48 -12.28 -2.94
C ARG A 215 -15.16 -12.34 -1.59
N LEU A 216 -15.56 -13.53 -1.18
CA LEU A 216 -16.02 -13.81 0.17
C LEU A 216 -14.80 -14.10 1.06
N VAL A 217 -14.81 -13.57 2.26
CA VAL A 217 -13.79 -13.81 3.27
C VAL A 217 -14.49 -14.27 4.54
N PRO A 218 -14.13 -15.44 5.10
CA PRO A 218 -14.66 -15.89 6.37
C PRO A 218 -14.31 -14.91 7.50
N ILE A 219 -15.22 -14.76 8.47
CA ILE A 219 -15.05 -13.90 9.63
C ILE A 219 -15.18 -14.71 10.91
N SER A 220 -14.29 -14.47 11.89
CA SER A 220 -14.32 -15.13 13.20
C SER A 220 -15.47 -14.63 14.09
N GLU A 221 -15.88 -15.47 15.06
CA GLU A 221 -16.86 -15.05 16.08
C GLU A 221 -16.38 -13.83 16.87
N ARG A 222 -15.09 -13.79 17.20
CA ARG A 222 -14.49 -12.65 17.91
C ARG A 222 -14.59 -11.36 17.09
N ALA A 223 -14.34 -11.42 15.78
CA ALA A 223 -14.50 -10.25 14.91
C ALA A 223 -15.96 -9.81 14.80
N ILE A 224 -16.91 -10.75 14.77
CA ILE A 224 -18.34 -10.46 14.80
C ILE A 224 -18.72 -9.79 16.12
N HIS A 225 -18.24 -10.29 17.25
CA HIS A 225 -18.47 -9.69 18.56
C HIS A 225 -17.97 -8.23 18.61
N GLU A 226 -16.75 -7.98 18.20
CA GLU A 226 -16.15 -6.64 18.17
C GLU A 226 -16.91 -5.69 17.22
N LEU A 227 -17.37 -6.20 16.07
CA LEU A 227 -18.20 -5.43 15.15
C LEU A 227 -19.56 -5.04 15.79
N ASN A 228 -20.18 -5.96 16.54
CA ASN A 228 -21.46 -5.67 17.20
C ASN A 228 -21.31 -4.57 18.25
N LEU A 229 -20.24 -4.59 19.06
CA LEU A 229 -19.93 -3.51 20.01
C LEU A 229 -19.74 -2.16 19.28
N TRP A 230 -19.03 -2.19 18.14
CA TRP A 230 -18.90 -0.99 17.31
C TRP A 230 -20.23 -0.54 16.71
N PHE A 231 -21.12 -1.44 16.30
CA PHE A 231 -22.42 -1.08 15.74
C PHE A 231 -23.33 -0.42 16.78
N ASP A 232 -23.18 -0.77 18.05
CA ASP A 232 -23.90 -0.09 19.13
C ASP A 232 -23.48 1.39 19.22
N ASP A 233 -22.18 1.67 19.16
CA ASP A 233 -21.67 3.05 19.13
C ASP A 233 -22.06 3.77 17.84
N ARG A 234 -21.96 3.08 16.71
CA ARG A 234 -22.23 3.63 15.38
C ARG A 234 -23.68 4.10 15.22
N ARG A 235 -24.64 3.42 15.85
CA ARG A 235 -26.07 3.80 15.82
C ARG A 235 -26.32 5.19 16.38
N HIS A 236 -25.46 5.68 17.25
CA HIS A 236 -25.59 6.99 17.88
C HIS A 236 -24.79 8.10 17.18
N MET A 237 -24.21 7.82 16.00
CA MET A 237 -23.41 8.78 15.25
C MET A 237 -24.26 9.63 14.29
N ASP A 238 -23.83 10.90 14.09
CA ASP A 238 -24.31 11.74 12.99
C ASP A 238 -23.59 11.33 11.70
N ILE A 239 -24.21 10.40 10.94
CA ILE A 239 -23.66 9.86 9.69
C ILE A 239 -23.97 10.80 8.54
N LYS A 240 -22.97 11.12 7.73
CA LYS A 240 -23.11 12.03 6.60
C LYS A 240 -23.81 11.36 5.41
N PRO A 241 -24.59 12.13 4.62
CA PRO A 241 -25.29 11.60 3.45
C PRO A 241 -24.34 10.88 2.49
N GLY A 242 -24.69 9.65 2.09
CA GLY A 242 -23.88 8.78 1.23
C GLY A 242 -22.84 7.94 1.94
N GLU A 243 -22.73 8.06 3.27
CA GLU A 243 -21.78 7.30 4.10
C GLU A 243 -22.48 6.19 4.93
N GLU A 244 -23.78 6.04 4.79
CA GLU A 244 -24.61 5.18 5.63
C GLU A 244 -24.24 3.71 5.53
N ASP A 245 -23.80 3.28 4.35
CA ASP A 245 -23.45 1.89 4.08
C ASP A 245 -22.01 1.51 4.47
N TYR A 246 -21.14 2.49 4.83
CA TYR A 246 -19.79 2.17 5.27
C TYR A 246 -19.78 1.61 6.69
N VAL A 247 -19.03 0.52 6.90
CA VAL A 247 -18.89 -0.11 8.23
C VAL A 247 -18.16 0.80 9.20
N PHE A 248 -17.01 1.34 8.79
CA PHE A 248 -16.12 2.11 9.66
C PHE A 248 -16.12 3.59 9.34
N LEU A 249 -16.58 4.38 10.31
CA LEU A 249 -16.71 5.84 10.19
C LEU A 249 -15.75 6.57 11.14
N ASN A 250 -15.38 7.78 10.77
CA ASN A 250 -14.68 8.70 11.64
C ASN A 250 -15.67 9.52 12.50
N ARG A 251 -15.17 10.29 13.48
CA ARG A 251 -15.98 11.14 14.37
C ARG A 251 -16.91 12.13 13.66
N ARG A 252 -16.65 12.43 12.38
CA ARG A 252 -17.42 13.39 11.59
C ARG A 252 -18.48 12.70 10.72
N GLY A 253 -18.66 11.39 10.86
CA GLY A 253 -19.64 10.61 10.10
C GLY A 253 -19.22 10.26 8.67
N HIS A 254 -17.95 10.42 8.29
CA HIS A 254 -17.41 9.98 7.01
C HIS A 254 -16.63 8.68 7.16
N HIS A 255 -16.53 7.88 6.09
CA HIS A 255 -15.70 6.67 6.09
C HIS A 255 -14.23 6.98 6.38
N LEU A 256 -13.52 5.99 6.90
CA LEU A 256 -12.11 6.10 7.25
C LEU A 256 -11.22 6.11 6.02
N THR A 257 -10.17 6.93 6.05
CA THR A 257 -9.11 6.90 5.03
C THR A 257 -8.00 5.92 5.42
N ARG A 258 -7.25 5.43 4.43
CA ARG A 258 -6.06 4.59 4.65
C ARG A 258 -5.03 5.23 5.59
N VAL A 259 -4.88 6.57 5.51
CA VAL A 259 -3.94 7.33 6.36
C VAL A 259 -4.42 7.34 7.81
N MET A 260 -5.72 7.49 8.06
CA MET A 260 -6.29 7.45 9.42
C MET A 260 -6.04 6.09 10.08
N ILE A 261 -6.28 4.99 9.34
CA ILE A 261 -5.98 3.63 9.83
C ILE A 261 -4.49 3.47 10.15
N LEU A 262 -3.60 3.93 9.26
CA LEU A 262 -2.15 3.84 9.48
C LEU A 262 -1.72 4.59 10.75
N ILE A 263 -2.23 5.80 10.96
CA ILE A 263 -1.92 6.61 12.14
C ILE A 263 -2.45 5.92 13.41
N MET A 264 -3.68 5.41 13.37
CA MET A 264 -4.30 4.70 14.49
C MET A 264 -3.48 3.46 14.88
N VAL A 265 -3.15 2.60 13.92
CA VAL A 265 -2.37 1.37 14.15
C VAL A 265 -0.98 1.68 14.73
N LYS A 266 -0.29 2.71 14.23
CA LYS A 266 1.01 3.13 14.77
C LYS A 266 0.93 3.59 16.22
N ARG A 267 -0.06 4.45 16.55
CA ARG A 267 -0.27 4.93 17.91
C ARG A 267 -0.58 3.79 18.89
N LEU A 268 -1.40 2.85 18.48
CA LEU A 268 -1.70 1.67 19.29
C LEU A 268 -0.48 0.79 19.49
N GLY A 269 0.38 0.63 18.48
CA GLY A 269 1.65 -0.08 18.60
C GLY A 269 2.60 0.55 19.62
N GLU A 270 2.72 1.87 19.58
CA GLU A 270 3.50 2.63 20.56
C GLU A 270 2.91 2.46 21.98
N ALA A 271 1.60 2.60 22.14
CA ALA A 271 0.91 2.41 23.43
C ALA A 271 1.01 0.98 23.97
N ALA A 272 1.01 -0.03 23.10
CA ALA A 272 1.19 -1.44 23.44
C ALA A 272 2.65 -1.83 23.75
N GLY A 273 3.61 -0.89 23.62
CA GLY A 273 5.04 -1.16 23.82
C GLY A 273 5.63 -2.14 22.80
N ILE A 274 5.09 -2.18 21.59
CA ILE A 274 5.57 -3.07 20.53
C ILE A 274 6.68 -2.36 19.74
N THR A 275 7.88 -2.93 19.75
CA THR A 275 9.08 -2.36 19.12
C THR A 275 9.14 -2.58 17.61
N LYS A 276 8.38 -3.55 17.09
CA LYS A 276 8.28 -3.84 15.66
C LYS A 276 7.58 -2.71 14.90
N THR A 277 7.92 -2.55 13.62
CA THR A 277 7.21 -1.60 12.75
C THR A 277 5.80 -2.12 12.42
N ILE A 278 4.78 -1.46 13.00
CA ILE A 278 3.40 -1.88 12.81
C ILE A 278 2.72 -1.05 11.72
N SER A 279 2.00 -1.75 10.87
CA SER A 279 1.17 -1.18 9.80
C SER A 279 -0.01 -2.12 9.50
N PRO A 280 -1.02 -1.69 8.76
CA PRO A 280 -2.08 -2.60 8.27
C PRO A 280 -1.53 -3.80 7.48
N HIS A 281 -0.41 -3.62 6.75
CA HIS A 281 0.26 -4.73 6.07
C HIS A 281 0.91 -5.72 7.03
N THR A 282 1.48 -5.23 8.14
CA THR A 282 2.04 -6.09 9.18
C THR A 282 0.96 -6.97 9.81
N LEU A 283 -0.22 -6.42 10.13
CA LEU A 283 -1.36 -7.18 10.67
C LEU A 283 -1.87 -8.24 9.68
N ARG A 284 -2.02 -7.87 8.41
CA ARG A 284 -2.38 -8.84 7.37
C ARG A 284 -1.33 -9.95 7.19
N HIS A 285 -0.05 -9.60 7.28
CA HIS A 285 1.03 -10.60 7.24
C HIS A 285 1.00 -11.50 8.47
N SER A 286 0.64 -10.96 9.64
CA SER A 286 0.43 -11.73 10.87
C SER A 286 -0.71 -12.75 10.73
N PHE A 287 -1.83 -12.38 10.11
CA PHE A 287 -2.91 -13.31 9.74
C PHE A 287 -2.39 -14.47 8.90
N ALA A 288 -1.69 -14.18 7.79
CA ALA A 288 -1.15 -15.21 6.91
C ALA A 288 -0.17 -16.14 7.65
N THR A 289 0.70 -15.56 8.48
CA THR A 289 1.70 -16.32 9.26
C THR A 289 1.02 -17.16 10.34
N ALA A 290 -0.05 -16.65 10.98
CA ALA A 290 -0.80 -17.38 11.99
C ALA A 290 -1.48 -18.63 11.39
N LEU A 291 -2.13 -18.49 10.23
CA LEU A 291 -2.72 -19.61 9.49
C LEU A 291 -1.65 -20.65 9.09
N LEU A 292 -0.55 -20.19 8.50
CA LEU A 292 0.53 -21.07 8.06
C LEU A 292 1.13 -21.86 9.24
N ARG A 293 1.33 -21.22 10.40
CA ARG A 293 1.80 -21.87 11.63
C ARG A 293 0.78 -22.83 12.21
N GLY A 294 -0.50 -22.56 12.04
CA GLY A 294 -1.60 -23.44 12.41
C GLY A 294 -1.70 -24.68 11.51
N GLY A 295 -1.01 -24.71 10.37
CA GLY A 295 -0.97 -25.84 9.44
C GLY A 295 -1.87 -25.68 8.21
N ALA A 296 -2.44 -24.49 7.97
CA ALA A 296 -3.28 -24.22 6.79
C ALA A 296 -2.47 -24.34 5.49
N ASP A 297 -3.12 -24.82 4.44
CA ASP A 297 -2.51 -24.92 3.11
C ASP A 297 -2.14 -23.54 2.54
N LEU A 298 -0.93 -23.42 2.00
CA LEU A 298 -0.42 -22.17 1.46
C LEU A 298 -1.28 -21.60 0.30
N ARG A 299 -1.89 -22.48 -0.51
CA ARG A 299 -2.75 -22.08 -1.62
C ARG A 299 -4.04 -21.46 -1.10
N VAL A 300 -4.63 -22.05 -0.06
CA VAL A 300 -5.81 -21.51 0.62
C VAL A 300 -5.50 -20.13 1.20
N ILE A 301 -4.36 -19.98 1.88
CA ILE A 301 -3.92 -18.68 2.40
C ILE A 301 -3.78 -17.64 1.27
N GLN A 302 -3.21 -18.01 0.12
CA GLN A 302 -3.05 -17.13 -1.02
C GLN A 302 -4.40 -16.69 -1.61
N GLU A 303 -5.37 -17.59 -1.67
CA GLU A 303 -6.73 -17.31 -2.13
C GLU A 303 -7.47 -16.39 -1.17
N LEU A 304 -7.45 -16.68 0.13
CA LEU A 304 -7.99 -15.82 1.18
C LEU A 304 -7.42 -14.40 1.10
N LEU A 305 -6.13 -14.29 0.79
CA LEU A 305 -5.48 -13.00 0.60
C LEU A 305 -5.79 -12.35 -0.76
N GLY A 306 -6.37 -13.06 -1.72
CA GLY A 306 -6.66 -12.54 -3.06
C GLY A 306 -5.38 -12.13 -3.80
N HIS A 307 -4.38 -13.02 -3.86
CA HIS A 307 -3.18 -12.85 -4.67
C HIS A 307 -3.53 -13.23 -6.12
N ALA A 308 -3.55 -12.24 -7.02
CA ALA A 308 -3.92 -12.41 -8.43
C ALA A 308 -2.79 -12.97 -9.33
N ASP A 309 -1.62 -13.23 -8.77
CA ASP A 309 -0.41 -13.59 -9.51
C ASP A 309 0.05 -15.01 -9.19
N ILE A 310 -0.68 -15.99 -9.72
CA ILE A 310 -0.10 -17.31 -9.98
C ILE A 310 -0.50 -17.65 -11.41
N GLY A 311 0.51 -17.80 -12.28
CA GLY A 311 0.36 -18.13 -13.71
C GLY A 311 -0.23 -19.50 -13.98
N THR A 312 -1.41 -19.78 -13.41
CA THR A 312 -2.24 -20.95 -13.72
C THR A 312 -3.69 -20.66 -13.32
N THR A 313 -4.33 -19.76 -14.05
CA THR A 313 -5.74 -19.37 -13.81
C THR A 313 -6.75 -20.45 -14.22
N GLU A 314 -6.32 -21.60 -14.69
CA GLU A 314 -7.24 -22.58 -15.32
C GLU A 314 -7.64 -23.80 -14.46
N ILE A 315 -7.07 -24.01 -13.26
CA ILE A 315 -7.34 -25.27 -12.54
C ILE A 315 -8.07 -25.09 -11.19
N TYR A 316 -8.20 -23.88 -10.62
CA TYR A 316 -8.63 -23.70 -9.23
C TYR A 316 -9.76 -22.71 -8.99
N THR A 317 -10.77 -22.69 -9.85
CA THR A 317 -12.02 -21.94 -9.62
C THR A 317 -12.98 -22.65 -8.65
N HIS A 318 -12.54 -23.66 -7.89
CA HIS A 318 -13.41 -24.55 -7.11
C HIS A 318 -12.91 -24.89 -5.70
N LEU A 319 -12.12 -24.03 -5.03
CA LEU A 319 -12.17 -24.08 -3.57
C LEU A 319 -13.50 -23.42 -3.19
N ASP A 320 -14.44 -24.24 -2.74
CA ASP A 320 -15.72 -23.75 -2.28
C ASP A 320 -15.55 -22.90 -1.00
N ASP A 321 -16.50 -22.01 -0.74
CA ASP A 321 -16.48 -21.12 0.43
C ASP A 321 -16.41 -21.92 1.74
N GLU A 322 -16.89 -23.17 1.75
CA GLU A 322 -16.85 -24.06 2.92
C GLU A 322 -15.42 -24.56 3.19
N THR A 323 -14.63 -24.89 2.17
CA THR A 323 -13.21 -25.27 2.34
C THR A 323 -12.40 -24.11 2.91
N LEU A 324 -12.59 -22.88 2.38
CA LEU A 324 -11.94 -21.67 2.90
C LEU A 324 -12.31 -21.41 4.35
N ARG A 325 -13.57 -21.64 4.70
CA ARG A 325 -14.07 -21.50 6.07
C ARG A 325 -13.46 -22.55 7.00
N GLN A 326 -13.43 -23.82 6.60
CA GLN A 326 -12.85 -24.90 7.39
C GLN A 326 -11.36 -24.65 7.69
N GLU A 327 -10.59 -24.20 6.74
CA GLU A 327 -9.18 -23.86 6.94
C GLU A 327 -8.98 -22.75 7.98
N ILE A 328 -9.81 -21.70 7.95
CA ILE A 328 -9.76 -20.66 9.00
C ILE A 328 -10.22 -21.20 10.35
N LEU A 329 -11.28 -22.00 10.40
CA LEU A 329 -11.80 -22.57 11.65
C LEU A 329 -10.79 -23.50 12.31
N LEU A 330 -10.09 -24.32 11.52
CA LEU A 330 -9.15 -25.32 12.03
C LEU A 330 -7.76 -24.74 12.38
N HIS A 331 -7.34 -23.69 11.67
CA HIS A 331 -5.94 -23.26 11.69
C HIS A 331 -5.72 -21.84 12.20
N HIS A 332 -6.76 -21.01 12.33
CA HIS A 332 -6.57 -19.66 12.85
C HIS A 332 -6.67 -19.62 14.38
N PRO A 333 -5.73 -18.96 15.10
CA PRO A 333 -5.69 -18.93 16.57
C PRO A 333 -6.98 -18.40 17.22
N ARG A 334 -7.67 -17.45 16.55
CA ARG A 334 -8.93 -16.87 17.05
C ARG A 334 -10.11 -17.86 17.12
N ASN A 335 -10.03 -18.96 16.39
CA ASN A 335 -11.07 -20.01 16.40
C ASN A 335 -10.67 -21.21 17.27
N MET A 336 -9.37 -21.35 17.62
CA MET A 336 -8.90 -22.38 18.53
C MET A 336 -9.04 -21.98 20.02
N MET A 337 -9.15 -20.68 20.31
CA MET A 337 -9.42 -20.21 21.67
C MET A 337 -10.92 -20.36 21.94
N LYS A 338 -11.26 -21.15 22.98
CA LYS A 338 -12.63 -21.18 23.52
C LYS A 338 -13.06 -19.75 23.85
N SER A 339 -14.31 -19.43 23.55
CA SER A 339 -14.92 -18.17 23.97
C SER A 339 -14.74 -17.97 25.48
N PRO A 340 -14.53 -16.75 25.99
CA PRO A 340 -14.46 -16.48 27.42
C PRO A 340 -15.72 -16.97 28.18
N ASP A 341 -16.81 -17.21 27.48
CA ASP A 341 -18.11 -17.61 28.03
C ASP A 341 -18.33 -19.12 28.22
N ASP A 342 -17.37 -19.98 27.79
CA ASP A 342 -17.47 -21.44 27.96
C ASP A 342 -17.05 -21.95 29.36
N ASN A 343 -16.83 -21.04 30.32
CA ASN A 343 -16.43 -21.34 31.70
C ASN A 343 -17.48 -20.89 32.74
N THR A 344 -18.77 -20.97 32.42
CA THR A 344 -19.85 -20.84 33.41
C THR A 344 -20.72 -22.07 33.44
#